data_a565f2f0e71942579b05358424eaae07
#
_entry.id   a565f2f0e71942579b05358424eaae07
#
_cell.length_a   1.000
_cell.length_b   1.000
_cell.length_c   1.000
_cell.angle_alpha   90.00
_cell.angle_beta   90.00
_cell.angle_gamma   90.00
#
_symmetry.space_group_name_H-M   'P 1'
#
loop_
_entity.id
_entity.type
_entity.pdbx_description
1 polymer ?
#
loop_
_entity_poly.entity_id
_entity_poly.type
_entity_poly.pdbx_seq_one_letter_code
_entity_poly.pdbx_strand_id
1 'polypeptide(L)'
;AKILEDLASTGHKFPNLVLEWRQVSKLKSTYTDALQDHISKKTNRVHTSFLLAATNTGRLASSDPNLQNIPIKTLDGKEIRKAFIADKNNLLISADYNQIEMRILADMADVKELKKAFKNKQDIHSLTASQVFDVPITKVTDDFRRKAKAINFGIIYGITQYGLAKQISVSNEEALSFINSYFKKFPEIKDYMLSLIHI
;
A
#
# COMPACT_ATOMS: atom_id res chain seq x y z
N ALA A 1 9.48 17.41 2.22
CA ALA A 1 8.14 17.11 2.73
C ALA A 1 8.16 16.95 4.24
N LYS A 2 8.98 16.06 4.81
CA LYS A 2 8.96 15.71 6.24
C LYS A 2 9.04 16.93 7.19
N ILE A 3 9.99 17.85 6.99
CA ILE A 3 10.12 19.06 7.83
C ILE A 3 8.84 19.93 7.78
N LEU A 4 8.22 20.06 6.61
CA LEU A 4 6.97 20.82 6.47
C LEU A 4 5.81 20.10 7.17
N GLU A 5 5.76 18.76 7.09
CA GLU A 5 4.76 17.95 7.80
C GLU A 5 4.92 18.08 9.32
N ASP A 6 6.17 18.02 9.81
CA ASP A 6 6.48 18.17 11.24
C ASP A 6 6.11 19.57 11.74
N LEU A 7 6.43 20.64 11.00
CA LEU A 7 6.02 22.02 11.32
C LEU A 7 4.51 22.22 11.24
N ALA A 8 3.84 21.59 10.28
CA ALA A 8 2.39 21.62 10.17
C ALA A 8 1.72 20.95 11.37
N SER A 9 2.26 19.82 11.83
CA SER A 9 1.75 19.09 13.01
C SER A 9 1.88 19.88 14.32
N THR A 10 2.83 20.83 14.39
CA THR A 10 3.00 21.74 15.54
C THR A 10 2.12 22.99 15.47
N GLY A 11 1.19 23.07 14.53
CA GLY A 11 0.18 24.12 14.42
C GLY A 11 0.56 25.32 13.55
N HIS A 12 1.68 25.27 12.84
CA HIS A 12 2.05 26.33 11.93
C HIS A 12 1.18 26.29 10.66
N LYS A 13 0.46 27.38 10.36
CA LYS A 13 -0.47 27.47 9.21
C LYS A 13 0.23 27.48 7.85
N PHE A 14 1.34 28.21 7.74
CA PHE A 14 2.03 28.37 6.45
C PHE A 14 2.54 27.03 5.88
N PRO A 15 3.18 26.12 6.63
CA PRO A 15 3.54 24.79 6.16
C PRO A 15 2.36 23.98 5.64
N ASN A 16 1.18 24.06 6.27
CA ASN A 16 -0.03 23.41 5.77
C ASN A 16 -0.43 23.92 4.39
N LEU A 17 -0.49 25.24 4.21
CA LEU A 17 -0.81 25.84 2.89
C LEU A 17 0.19 25.43 1.80
N VAL A 18 1.48 25.35 2.15
CA VAL A 18 2.50 24.88 1.20
C VAL A 18 2.30 23.42 0.85
N LEU A 19 1.94 22.56 1.80
CA LEU A 19 1.67 21.14 1.54
C LEU A 19 0.44 20.98 0.65
N GLU A 20 -0.65 21.69 0.92
CA GLU A 20 -1.88 21.70 0.11
C GLU A 20 -1.58 22.19 -1.31
N TRP A 21 -0.89 23.33 -1.43
CA TRP A 21 -0.50 23.86 -2.74
C TRP A 21 0.34 22.86 -3.54
N ARG A 22 1.32 22.19 -2.90
CA ARG A 22 2.15 21.18 -3.54
C ARG A 22 1.33 19.99 -4.04
N GLN A 23 0.35 19.56 -3.27
CA GLN A 23 -0.54 18.47 -3.65
C GLN A 23 -1.34 18.84 -4.90
N VAL A 24 -2.02 19.98 -4.88
CA VAL A 24 -2.84 20.46 -6.01
C VAL A 24 -1.97 20.73 -7.22
N SER A 25 -0.83 21.41 -7.05
CA SER A 25 0.10 21.71 -8.14
C SER A 25 0.63 20.44 -8.81
N LYS A 26 0.93 19.39 -8.02
CA LYS A 26 1.34 18.08 -8.56
C LYS A 26 0.20 17.43 -9.36
N LEU A 27 -1.02 17.46 -8.85
CA LEU A 27 -2.17 16.90 -9.57
C LEU A 27 -2.38 17.62 -10.89
N LYS A 28 -2.32 18.95 -10.86
CA LYS A 28 -2.46 19.79 -12.07
C LYS A 28 -1.38 19.45 -13.10
N SER A 29 -0.11 19.59 -12.73
CA SER A 29 1.00 19.44 -13.68
C SER A 29 1.16 18.02 -14.22
N THR A 30 0.89 16.99 -13.38
CA THR A 30 1.14 15.59 -13.76
C THR A 30 -0.05 14.96 -14.48
N TYR A 31 -1.28 15.31 -14.09
CA TYR A 31 -2.46 14.61 -14.59
C TYR A 31 -3.37 15.51 -15.44
N THR A 32 -3.79 16.69 -14.97
CA THR A 32 -4.75 17.48 -15.73
C THR A 32 -4.12 18.17 -16.95
N ASP A 33 -2.90 18.62 -16.86
CA ASP A 33 -2.20 19.27 -17.97
C ASP A 33 -1.45 18.23 -18.82
N ALA A 34 -0.49 17.51 -18.22
CA ALA A 34 0.39 16.64 -18.98
C ALA A 34 -0.31 15.46 -19.69
N LEU A 35 -1.38 14.88 -19.12
CA LEU A 35 -2.07 13.76 -19.77
C LEU A 35 -2.75 14.18 -21.09
N GLN A 36 -3.19 15.44 -21.21
CA GLN A 36 -3.79 15.92 -22.44
C GLN A 36 -2.79 15.94 -23.60
N ASP A 37 -1.53 16.26 -23.32
CA ASP A 37 -0.44 16.27 -24.32
C ASP A 37 -0.11 14.87 -24.82
N HIS A 38 -0.42 13.83 -24.02
CA HIS A 38 -0.23 12.44 -24.38
C HIS A 38 -1.41 11.79 -25.13
N ILE A 39 -2.47 12.56 -25.42
CA ILE A 39 -3.60 12.02 -26.21
C ILE A 39 -3.17 11.88 -27.66
N SER A 40 -3.16 10.65 -28.14
CA SER A 40 -2.85 10.36 -29.56
C SER A 40 -3.92 10.92 -30.49
N LYS A 41 -3.52 11.74 -31.44
CA LYS A 41 -4.42 12.29 -32.48
C LYS A 41 -5.06 11.21 -33.38
N LYS A 42 -4.46 10.02 -33.46
CA LYS A 42 -4.96 8.91 -34.27
C LYS A 42 -6.04 8.10 -33.58
N THR A 43 -5.91 7.94 -32.25
CA THR A 43 -6.78 7.01 -31.48
C THR A 43 -7.68 7.73 -30.47
N ASN A 44 -7.44 9.01 -30.20
CA ASN A 44 -8.05 9.79 -29.12
C ASN A 44 -7.88 9.13 -27.72
N ARG A 45 -6.79 8.39 -27.54
CA ARG A 45 -6.48 7.65 -26.32
C ARG A 45 -5.08 7.97 -25.82
N VAL A 46 -4.86 7.83 -24.53
CA VAL A 46 -3.53 7.89 -23.93
C VAL A 46 -2.92 6.47 -23.96
N HIS A 47 -1.70 6.37 -24.48
CA HIS A 47 -0.96 5.13 -24.56
C HIS A 47 0.32 5.23 -23.74
N THR A 48 0.50 4.36 -22.78
CA THR A 48 1.73 4.26 -22.01
C THR A 48 2.69 3.23 -22.60
N SER A 49 3.95 3.35 -22.28
CA SER A 49 4.96 2.32 -22.54
C SER A 49 5.18 1.50 -21.28
N PHE A 50 5.00 0.18 -21.35
CA PHE A 50 5.30 -0.73 -20.25
C PHE A 50 6.73 -1.25 -20.34
N LEU A 51 7.49 -1.09 -19.25
CA LEU A 51 8.86 -1.53 -19.13
C LEU A 51 8.91 -2.77 -18.23
N LEU A 52 9.35 -3.90 -18.80
CA LEU A 52 9.37 -5.21 -18.11
C LEU A 52 10.55 -5.37 -17.13
N ALA A 53 11.65 -4.68 -17.37
CA ALA A 53 12.90 -4.85 -16.62
C ALA A 53 13.42 -3.53 -15.98
N ALA A 54 12.53 -2.60 -15.65
CA ALA A 54 12.90 -1.30 -15.12
C ALA A 54 12.93 -1.24 -13.59
N THR A 55 12.49 -2.30 -12.90
CA THR A 55 12.46 -2.34 -11.43
C THR A 55 13.27 -3.51 -10.89
N ASN A 56 13.95 -3.32 -9.75
CA ASN A 56 14.70 -4.39 -9.09
C ASN A 56 13.79 -5.51 -8.52
N THR A 57 12.48 -5.25 -8.43
CA THR A 57 11.49 -6.19 -7.86
C THR A 57 10.78 -7.04 -8.91
N GLY A 58 11.08 -6.88 -10.21
CA GLY A 58 10.38 -7.55 -11.29
C GLY A 58 8.96 -7.02 -11.58
N ARG A 59 8.53 -5.92 -10.91
CA ARG A 59 7.26 -5.27 -11.23
C ARG A 59 7.36 -4.51 -12.55
N LEU A 60 6.23 -4.41 -13.26
CA LEU A 60 6.12 -3.53 -14.42
C LEU A 60 6.29 -2.06 -13.99
N ALA A 61 6.96 -1.29 -14.82
CA ALA A 61 6.93 0.15 -14.77
C ALA A 61 6.17 0.71 -15.98
N SER A 62 5.60 1.88 -15.83
CA SER A 62 4.84 2.58 -16.86
C SER A 62 5.45 3.96 -17.07
N SER A 63 5.71 4.32 -18.33
CA SER A 63 6.30 5.62 -18.69
C SER A 63 5.63 6.22 -19.93
N ASP A 64 5.74 7.49 -20.08
CA ASP A 64 5.34 8.30 -21.24
C ASP A 64 3.89 8.11 -21.69
N PRO A 65 2.90 8.34 -20.82
CA PRO A 65 2.97 8.81 -19.42
C PRO A 65 2.93 7.65 -18.40
N ASN A 66 3.32 7.92 -17.15
CA ASN A 66 3.17 6.93 -16.08
C ASN A 66 1.68 6.87 -15.65
N LEU A 67 0.97 5.81 -16.04
CA LEU A 67 -0.43 5.56 -15.69
C LEU A 67 -0.62 4.72 -14.43
N GLN A 68 0.46 4.13 -13.86
CA GLN A 68 0.37 3.32 -12.63
C GLN A 68 0.22 4.17 -11.37
N ASN A 69 0.55 5.46 -11.43
CA ASN A 69 0.53 6.36 -10.28
C ASN A 69 -0.70 7.29 -10.23
N ILE A 70 -1.75 7.01 -11.01
CA ILE A 70 -2.99 7.79 -10.97
C ILE A 70 -3.58 7.71 -9.56
N PRO A 71 -3.77 8.87 -8.88
CA PRO A 71 -4.17 8.90 -7.50
C PRO A 71 -5.58 8.32 -7.29
N ILE A 72 -5.81 7.68 -6.12
CA ILE A 72 -7.10 7.09 -5.76
C ILE A 72 -7.53 7.43 -4.33
N LYS A 73 -6.59 7.87 -3.47
CA LYS A 73 -6.87 8.05 -2.03
C LYS A 73 -7.60 9.35 -1.73
N THR A 74 -7.30 10.42 -2.46
CA THR A 74 -7.92 11.74 -2.27
C THR A 74 -9.16 11.90 -3.12
N LEU A 75 -10.04 12.85 -2.75
CA LEU A 75 -11.23 13.19 -3.55
C LEU A 75 -10.83 13.65 -4.94
N ASP A 76 -9.89 14.60 -5.05
CA ASP A 76 -9.40 15.10 -6.33
C ASP A 76 -8.79 13.99 -7.19
N GLY A 77 -8.06 13.05 -6.59
CA GLY A 77 -7.53 11.89 -7.29
C GLY A 77 -8.61 10.98 -7.86
N LYS A 78 -9.73 10.81 -7.15
CA LYS A 78 -10.89 10.07 -7.65
C LYS A 78 -11.56 10.78 -8.82
N GLU A 79 -11.63 12.13 -8.80
CA GLU A 79 -12.17 12.91 -9.92
C GLU A 79 -11.30 12.75 -11.18
N ILE A 80 -9.96 12.77 -11.04
CA ILE A 80 -9.04 12.50 -12.15
C ILE A 80 -9.31 11.13 -12.78
N ARG A 81 -9.58 10.10 -11.97
CA ARG A 81 -9.90 8.76 -12.48
C ARG A 81 -11.17 8.71 -13.31
N LYS A 82 -12.15 9.57 -13.06
CA LYS A 82 -13.39 9.62 -13.85
C LYS A 82 -13.16 10.10 -15.29
N ALA A 83 -12.04 10.76 -15.57
CA ALA A 83 -11.67 11.14 -16.93
C ALA A 83 -11.27 9.94 -17.82
N PHE A 84 -10.94 8.80 -17.21
CA PHE A 84 -10.63 7.56 -17.94
C PHE A 84 -11.93 6.79 -18.19
N ILE A 85 -12.36 6.80 -19.44
CA ILE A 85 -13.61 6.18 -19.86
C ILE A 85 -13.36 5.08 -20.88
N ALA A 86 -14.28 4.14 -20.97
CA ALA A 86 -14.29 3.15 -22.05
C ALA A 86 -14.83 3.74 -23.33
N ASP A 87 -14.51 3.11 -24.47
CA ASP A 87 -15.16 3.43 -25.75
C ASP A 87 -16.66 3.11 -25.67
N LYS A 88 -17.42 3.69 -26.64
CA LYS A 88 -18.85 3.45 -26.75
C LYS A 88 -19.15 1.95 -26.81
N ASN A 89 -20.10 1.50 -26.03
CA ASN A 89 -20.51 0.10 -25.84
C ASN A 89 -19.47 -0.81 -25.17
N ASN A 90 -18.41 -0.26 -24.58
CA ASN A 90 -17.44 -1.01 -23.80
C ASN A 90 -17.50 -0.59 -22.31
N LEU A 91 -16.91 -1.42 -21.46
CA LEU A 91 -16.79 -1.19 -20.02
C LEU A 91 -15.31 -1.27 -19.62
N LEU A 92 -14.92 -0.46 -18.63
CA LEU A 92 -13.66 -0.64 -17.92
C LEU A 92 -13.85 -1.70 -16.84
N ILE A 93 -13.04 -2.73 -16.87
CA ILE A 93 -13.00 -3.77 -15.85
C ILE A 93 -11.70 -3.59 -15.06
N SER A 94 -11.83 -3.48 -13.73
CA SER A 94 -10.69 -3.48 -12.81
C SER A 94 -10.72 -4.77 -11.98
N ALA A 95 -9.67 -5.57 -12.07
CA ALA A 95 -9.51 -6.78 -11.28
C ALA A 95 -8.19 -6.72 -10.53
N ASP A 96 -8.22 -7.05 -9.25
CA ASP A 96 -7.05 -7.07 -8.37
C ASP A 96 -6.99 -8.39 -7.60
N TYR A 97 -5.78 -8.97 -7.50
CA TYR A 97 -5.59 -10.17 -6.70
C TYR A 97 -5.72 -9.86 -5.21
N ASN A 98 -6.65 -10.53 -4.56
CA ASN A 98 -6.86 -10.32 -3.12
C ASN A 98 -5.69 -10.86 -2.31
N GLN A 99 -4.93 -9.94 -1.68
CA GLN A 99 -3.84 -10.22 -0.74
C GLN A 99 -2.78 -11.18 -1.31
N ILE A 100 -2.42 -11.05 -2.59
CA ILE A 100 -1.55 -12.01 -3.29
C ILE A 100 -0.18 -12.16 -2.59
N GLU A 101 0.40 -11.07 -2.11
CA GLU A 101 1.71 -11.08 -1.44
C GLU A 101 1.68 -11.89 -0.14
N MET A 102 0.61 -11.75 0.66
CA MET A 102 0.42 -12.55 1.88
C MET A 102 0.20 -14.03 1.57
N ARG A 103 -0.48 -14.35 0.46
CA ARG A 103 -0.69 -15.73 0.01
C ARG A 103 0.61 -16.37 -0.42
N ILE A 104 1.42 -15.65 -1.19
CA ILE A 104 2.76 -16.10 -1.62
C ILE A 104 3.65 -16.31 -0.39
N LEU A 105 3.68 -15.35 0.54
CA LEU A 105 4.46 -15.49 1.78
C LEU A 105 4.02 -16.71 2.60
N ALA A 106 2.70 -16.90 2.77
CA ALA A 106 2.17 -18.04 3.49
C ALA A 106 2.59 -19.38 2.87
N ASP A 107 2.73 -19.43 1.55
CA ASP A 107 3.17 -20.62 0.84
C ASP A 107 4.67 -20.82 0.91
N MET A 108 5.46 -19.80 0.61
CA MET A 108 6.92 -19.87 0.59
C MET A 108 7.53 -20.10 1.98
N ALA A 109 6.96 -19.51 3.02
CA ALA A 109 7.39 -19.69 4.42
C ALA A 109 6.69 -20.88 5.10
N ASP A 110 5.84 -21.62 4.41
CA ASP A 110 5.03 -22.73 4.90
C ASP A 110 4.22 -22.43 6.17
N VAL A 111 3.63 -21.24 6.26
CA VAL A 111 2.83 -20.82 7.43
C VAL A 111 1.47 -21.51 7.40
N LYS A 112 1.35 -22.63 8.06
CA LYS A 112 0.14 -23.49 8.06
C LYS A 112 -1.11 -22.77 8.50
N GLU A 113 -1.00 -21.89 9.48
CA GLU A 113 -2.12 -21.11 10.01
C GLU A 113 -2.68 -20.13 8.96
N LEU A 114 -1.80 -19.39 8.27
CA LEU A 114 -2.22 -18.49 7.19
C LEU A 114 -2.79 -19.26 5.99
N LYS A 115 -2.17 -20.38 5.59
CA LYS A 115 -2.70 -21.26 4.53
C LYS A 115 -4.12 -21.74 4.86
N LYS A 116 -4.34 -22.19 6.10
CA LYS A 116 -5.67 -22.61 6.59
C LYS A 116 -6.68 -21.47 6.57
N ALA A 117 -6.27 -20.29 7.03
CA ALA A 117 -7.13 -19.11 7.06
C ALA A 117 -7.53 -18.67 5.64
N PHE A 118 -6.62 -18.69 4.69
CA PHE A 118 -6.92 -18.41 3.27
C PHE A 118 -7.87 -19.44 2.66
N LYS A 119 -7.66 -20.73 2.95
CA LYS A 119 -8.54 -21.81 2.48
C LYS A 119 -9.96 -21.63 3.01
N ASN A 120 -10.10 -21.18 4.25
CA ASN A 120 -11.38 -20.94 4.91
C ASN A 120 -11.97 -19.56 4.61
N LYS A 121 -11.38 -18.78 3.70
CA LYS A 121 -11.78 -17.42 3.34
C LYS A 121 -11.88 -16.47 4.56
N GLN A 122 -11.04 -16.69 5.58
CA GLN A 122 -10.96 -15.84 6.75
C GLN A 122 -10.21 -14.54 6.42
N ASP A 123 -10.58 -13.46 7.10
CA ASP A 123 -9.86 -12.19 6.98
C ASP A 123 -8.53 -12.27 7.75
N ILE A 124 -7.43 -12.32 7.01
CA ILE A 124 -6.07 -12.44 7.55
C ILE A 124 -5.71 -11.24 8.44
N HIS A 125 -6.18 -10.05 8.11
CA HIS A 125 -5.88 -8.88 8.94
C HIS A 125 -6.60 -8.93 10.29
N SER A 126 -7.81 -9.46 10.33
CA SER A 126 -8.52 -9.70 11.58
C SER A 126 -7.89 -10.85 12.38
N LEU A 127 -7.43 -11.90 11.71
CA LEU A 127 -6.67 -12.98 12.35
C LEU A 127 -5.39 -12.45 12.99
N THR A 128 -4.57 -11.73 12.24
CA THR A 128 -3.34 -11.10 12.76
C THR A 128 -3.65 -10.13 13.90
N ALA A 129 -4.71 -9.32 13.79
CA ALA A 129 -5.12 -8.41 14.86
C ALA A 129 -5.44 -9.15 16.14
N SER A 130 -6.23 -10.23 16.04
CA SER A 130 -6.55 -11.10 17.19
C SER A 130 -5.30 -11.61 17.88
N GLN A 131 -4.31 -12.03 17.12
CA GLN A 131 -3.09 -12.65 17.63
C GLN A 131 -2.07 -11.65 18.16
N VAL A 132 -1.87 -10.52 17.47
CA VAL A 132 -0.86 -9.51 17.84
C VAL A 132 -1.32 -8.67 19.03
N PHE A 133 -2.62 -8.36 19.09
CA PHE A 133 -3.20 -7.54 20.17
C PHE A 133 -3.83 -8.38 21.28
N ASP A 134 -3.74 -9.72 21.19
CA ASP A 134 -4.29 -10.69 22.16
C ASP A 134 -5.77 -10.45 22.50
N VAL A 135 -6.59 -10.26 21.45
CA VAL A 135 -8.03 -10.06 21.56
C VAL A 135 -8.79 -11.14 20.80
N PRO A 136 -9.94 -11.61 21.29
CA PRO A 136 -10.79 -12.54 20.52
C PRO A 136 -11.12 -11.98 19.14
N ILE A 137 -11.14 -12.83 18.11
CA ILE A 137 -11.41 -12.38 16.71
C ILE A 137 -12.75 -11.66 16.58
N THR A 138 -13.74 -12.02 17.41
CA THR A 138 -15.05 -11.37 17.46
C THR A 138 -15.04 -9.97 18.07
N LYS A 139 -13.94 -9.58 18.75
CA LYS A 139 -13.75 -8.26 19.35
C LYS A 139 -12.73 -7.41 18.59
N VAL A 140 -12.27 -7.87 17.43
CA VAL A 140 -11.38 -7.09 16.58
C VAL A 140 -12.14 -5.90 16.00
N THR A 141 -11.71 -4.70 16.36
CA THR A 141 -12.25 -3.44 15.82
C THR A 141 -11.63 -3.11 14.46
N ASP A 142 -12.26 -2.21 13.73
CA ASP A 142 -11.71 -1.70 12.45
C ASP A 142 -10.34 -1.05 12.64
N ASP A 143 -10.08 -0.42 13.80
CA ASP A 143 -8.77 0.16 14.11
C ASP A 143 -7.71 -0.93 14.31
N PHE A 144 -8.00 -1.97 15.07
CA PHE A 144 -7.09 -3.11 15.21
C PHE A 144 -6.83 -3.80 13.89
N ARG A 145 -7.87 -4.00 13.08
CA ARG A 145 -7.73 -4.57 11.73
C ARG A 145 -6.86 -3.69 10.82
N ARG A 146 -7.02 -2.37 10.88
CA ARG A 146 -6.22 -1.40 10.13
C ARG A 146 -4.75 -1.44 10.56
N LYS A 147 -4.49 -1.47 11.88
CA LYS A 147 -3.13 -1.61 12.43
C LYS A 147 -2.50 -2.94 12.04
N ALA A 148 -3.22 -4.04 12.15
CA ALA A 148 -2.73 -5.36 11.72
C ALA A 148 -2.43 -5.42 10.23
N LYS A 149 -3.23 -4.75 9.39
CA LYS A 149 -2.92 -4.60 7.95
C LYS A 149 -1.57 -3.89 7.75
N ALA A 150 -1.32 -2.81 8.48
CA ALA A 150 -0.04 -2.10 8.42
C ALA A 150 1.14 -2.96 8.91
N ILE A 151 0.93 -3.77 9.96
CA ILE A 151 1.93 -4.72 10.48
C ILE A 151 2.23 -5.80 9.45
N ASN A 152 1.21 -6.46 8.90
CA ASN A 152 1.37 -7.53 7.91
C ASN A 152 2.21 -7.06 6.71
N PHE A 153 1.82 -5.96 6.07
CA PHE A 153 2.56 -5.45 4.92
C PHE A 153 3.91 -4.83 5.33
N GLY A 154 3.94 -4.13 6.46
CA GLY A 154 5.17 -3.53 6.96
C GLY A 154 6.26 -4.57 7.17
N ILE A 155 5.95 -5.68 7.82
CA ILE A 155 6.91 -6.75 8.11
C ILE A 155 7.43 -7.40 6.82
N ILE A 156 6.56 -7.69 5.85
CA ILE A 156 6.96 -8.23 4.54
C ILE A 156 7.99 -7.34 3.85
N TYR A 157 7.84 -6.02 3.99
CA TYR A 157 8.75 -5.04 3.40
C TYR A 157 9.87 -4.58 4.33
N GLY A 158 10.11 -5.26 5.45
CA GLY A 158 11.20 -4.98 6.36
C GLY A 158 11.05 -3.67 7.14
N ILE A 159 9.84 -3.31 7.53
CA ILE A 159 9.58 -2.09 8.31
C ILE A 159 10.33 -2.13 9.64
N THR A 160 10.93 -1.00 10.01
CA THR A 160 11.51 -0.82 11.34
C THR A 160 10.44 -0.42 12.35
N GLN A 161 10.74 -0.59 13.66
CA GLN A 161 9.86 -0.11 14.72
C GLN A 161 9.51 1.38 14.59
N TYR A 162 10.46 2.21 14.16
CA TYR A 162 10.23 3.65 13.95
C TYR A 162 9.25 3.93 12.80
N GLY A 163 9.37 3.17 11.71
CA GLY A 163 8.46 3.27 10.56
C GLY A 163 7.05 2.83 10.94
N LEU A 164 6.93 1.70 11.65
CA LEU A 164 5.65 1.17 12.10
C LEU A 164 4.99 2.11 13.12
N ALA A 165 5.73 2.59 14.12
CA ALA A 165 5.24 3.54 15.13
C ALA A 165 4.59 4.77 14.48
N LYS A 166 5.26 5.36 13.49
CA LYS A 166 4.73 6.51 12.73
C LYS A 166 3.49 6.14 11.92
N GLN A 167 3.46 4.95 11.31
CA GLN A 167 2.37 4.53 10.42
C GLN A 167 1.06 4.23 11.16
N ILE A 168 1.14 3.70 12.37
CA ILE A 168 -0.04 3.33 13.18
C ILE A 168 -0.26 4.23 14.40
N SER A 169 0.55 5.31 14.54
CA SER A 169 0.45 6.33 15.59
C SER A 169 0.53 5.75 17.00
N VAL A 170 1.60 4.99 17.27
CA VAL A 170 1.92 4.42 18.58
C VAL A 170 3.35 4.77 18.99
N SER A 171 3.76 4.44 20.24
CA SER A 171 5.16 4.58 20.66
C SER A 171 6.09 3.60 19.95
N ASN A 172 7.40 3.88 19.96
CA ASN A 172 8.39 2.97 19.38
C ASN A 172 8.45 1.63 20.12
N GLU A 173 8.25 1.65 21.44
CA GLU A 173 8.22 0.47 22.31
C GLU A 173 7.01 -0.42 21.99
N GLU A 174 5.83 0.19 21.80
CA GLU A 174 4.63 -0.54 21.40
C GLU A 174 4.79 -1.15 20.00
N ALA A 175 5.33 -0.39 19.04
CA ALA A 175 5.59 -0.88 17.69
C ALA A 175 6.56 -2.07 17.70
N LEU A 176 7.62 -2.01 18.51
CA LEU A 176 8.56 -3.12 18.70
C LEU A 176 7.87 -4.34 19.32
N SER A 177 7.02 -4.13 20.33
CA SER A 177 6.23 -5.18 20.94
C SER A 177 5.34 -5.89 19.93
N PHE A 178 4.68 -5.14 19.03
CA PHE A 178 3.83 -5.72 17.99
C PHE A 178 4.64 -6.52 16.97
N ILE A 179 5.82 -6.05 16.54
CA ILE A 179 6.72 -6.79 15.65
C ILE A 179 7.16 -8.10 16.32
N ASN A 180 7.56 -8.05 17.60
CA ASN A 180 7.97 -9.23 18.33
C ASN A 180 6.81 -10.22 18.52
N SER A 181 5.62 -9.75 18.83
CA SER A 181 4.40 -10.57 18.95
C SER A 181 4.06 -11.24 17.63
N TYR A 182 4.19 -10.52 16.50
CA TYR A 182 3.97 -11.07 15.17
C TYR A 182 4.93 -12.23 14.87
N PHE A 183 6.24 -12.05 15.07
CA PHE A 183 7.23 -13.12 14.84
C PHE A 183 7.13 -14.26 15.85
N LYS A 184 6.60 -14.02 17.04
CA LYS A 184 6.29 -15.09 18.01
C LYS A 184 5.11 -15.94 17.53
N LYS A 185 4.14 -15.34 16.85
CA LYS A 185 2.95 -16.04 16.31
C LYS A 185 3.23 -16.72 14.97
N PHE A 186 4.09 -16.13 14.15
CA PHE A 186 4.47 -16.62 12.83
C PHE A 186 6.00 -16.78 12.74
N PRO A 187 6.61 -17.70 13.52
CA PRO A 187 8.06 -17.89 13.52
C PRO A 187 8.59 -18.30 12.14
N GLU A 188 7.81 -19.03 11.35
CA GLU A 188 8.17 -19.50 10.01
C GLU A 188 8.47 -18.32 9.07
N ILE A 189 7.78 -17.20 9.25
CA ILE A 189 8.04 -15.98 8.44
C ILE A 189 9.43 -15.43 8.79
N LYS A 190 9.77 -15.37 10.07
CA LYS A 190 11.09 -14.91 10.51
C LYS A 190 12.20 -15.80 9.97
N ASP A 191 12.03 -17.11 10.09
CA ASP A 191 13.00 -18.09 9.63
C ASP A 191 13.18 -18.03 8.11
N TYR A 192 12.08 -17.88 7.37
CA TYR A 192 12.11 -17.67 5.93
C TYR A 192 12.87 -16.40 5.56
N MET A 193 12.56 -15.27 6.20
CA MET A 193 13.25 -13.99 5.94
C MET A 193 14.76 -14.07 6.23
N LEU A 194 15.15 -14.76 7.30
CA LEU A 194 16.56 -14.99 7.62
C LEU A 194 17.24 -15.90 6.59
N SER A 195 16.54 -16.92 6.10
CA SER A 195 17.07 -17.83 5.07
C SER A 195 17.41 -17.12 3.76
N LEU A 196 16.67 -16.06 3.40
CA LEU A 196 16.94 -15.29 2.19
C LEU A 196 18.25 -14.49 2.23
N ILE A 197 18.81 -14.22 3.42
CA ILE A 197 20.08 -13.50 3.57
C ILE A 197 21.24 -14.35 3.04
N HIS A 198 21.11 -15.67 3.06
CA HIS A 198 22.17 -16.63 2.70
C HIS A 198 22.04 -17.19 1.27
N ILE A 199 21.11 -16.68 0.50
CA ILE A 199 20.99 -17.00 -0.93
C ILE A 199 21.90 -16.10 -1.73
#